data_8c823b92b1ac3147acaba88229832484
#
_entry.id   8c823b92b1ac3147acaba88229832484
#
_cell.length_a   1.000
_cell.length_b   1.000
_cell.length_c   1.000
_cell.angle_alpha   90.00
_cell.angle_beta   90.00
_cell.angle_gamma   90.00
#
_symmetry.space_group_name_H-M   'P 1'
#
loop_
_entity.id
_entity.type
_entity.pdbx_description
1 polymer ?
#
loop_
_entity_poly.entity_id
_entity_poly.type
_entity_poly.pdbx_seq_one_letter_code
_entity_poly.pdbx_strand_id
1 'polypeptide(L)'
;RDELADKSLAELTEMLEDLKHRNHSVMHNRTDVDTAQRAIRAIEIETYNLEHPTDNRTLPPIDSVIIGVDINREERRRKITQRLKQRLEEGMVDEIRQLLDRGIAPENLIYYGLEYKFVTEYVIGKTSYEEMFRQLEIAIHQFAKRQMTWFRGMERRGFTIHWIDALDPMDSKVAQIMDIAHIQP
;
A
#
# COMPACT_ATOMS: atom_id res chain seq x y z
N ARG A 1 -21.92 11.76 0.54
CA ARG A 1 -21.37 10.68 1.38
C ARG A 1 -22.45 10.10 2.30
N ASP A 2 -23.13 10.95 3.04
CA ASP A 2 -24.16 10.53 3.97
C ASP A 2 -25.34 9.84 3.26
N GLU A 3 -25.73 10.31 2.07
CA GLU A 3 -26.75 9.70 1.22
C GLU A 3 -26.38 8.30 0.68
N LEU A 4 -25.10 7.95 0.67
CA LEU A 4 -24.59 6.67 0.21
C LEU A 4 -24.30 5.71 1.37
N ALA A 5 -24.25 6.21 2.61
CA ALA A 5 -23.80 5.43 3.76
C ALA A 5 -24.73 4.24 4.08
N ASP A 6 -26.04 4.41 3.83
CA ASP A 6 -27.06 3.40 4.13
C ASP A 6 -27.33 2.42 2.97
N LYS A 7 -26.62 2.59 1.83
CA LYS A 7 -26.80 1.73 0.67
C LYS A 7 -26.00 0.44 0.78
N SER A 8 -26.57 -0.64 0.28
CA SER A 8 -25.87 -1.93 0.15
C SER A 8 -24.74 -1.85 -0.88
N LEU A 9 -23.77 -2.76 -0.77
CA LEU A 9 -22.66 -2.85 -1.74
C LEU A 9 -23.17 -3.10 -3.17
N ALA A 10 -24.26 -3.85 -3.32
CA ALA A 10 -24.87 -4.11 -4.63
C ALA A 10 -25.42 -2.83 -5.27
N GLU A 11 -26.19 -2.02 -4.52
CA GLU A 11 -26.72 -0.73 -4.98
C GLU A 11 -25.60 0.25 -5.31
N LEU A 12 -24.54 0.31 -4.50
CA LEU A 12 -23.37 1.15 -4.76
C LEU A 12 -22.63 0.71 -6.02
N THR A 13 -22.54 -0.60 -6.29
CA THR A 13 -21.92 -1.13 -7.49
C THR A 13 -22.71 -0.72 -8.74
N GLU A 14 -24.04 -0.88 -8.73
CA GLU A 14 -24.90 -0.48 -9.83
C GLU A 14 -24.81 1.03 -10.12
N MET A 15 -24.84 1.86 -9.07
CA MET A 15 -24.65 3.31 -9.19
C MET A 15 -23.30 3.67 -9.81
N LEU A 16 -22.24 2.99 -9.42
CA LEU A 16 -20.89 3.20 -9.96
C LEU A 16 -20.81 2.79 -11.45
N GLU A 17 -21.43 1.68 -11.83
CA GLU A 17 -21.49 1.23 -13.21
C GLU A 17 -22.21 2.24 -14.12
N ASP A 18 -23.36 2.77 -13.68
CA ASP A 18 -24.08 3.82 -14.39
C ASP A 18 -23.24 5.10 -14.56
N LEU A 19 -22.59 5.57 -13.48
CA LEU A 19 -21.73 6.75 -13.53
C LEU A 19 -20.55 6.54 -14.48
N LYS A 20 -19.90 5.37 -14.45
CA LYS A 20 -18.79 5.04 -15.36
C LYS A 20 -19.26 4.99 -16.81
N HIS A 21 -20.43 4.41 -17.08
CA HIS A 21 -21.00 4.40 -18.42
C HIS A 21 -21.26 5.84 -18.94
N ARG A 22 -21.83 6.71 -18.11
CA ARG A 22 -22.06 8.12 -18.43
C ARG A 22 -20.75 8.91 -18.65
N ASN A 23 -19.69 8.53 -17.95
CA ASN A 23 -18.35 9.14 -18.06
C ASN A 23 -17.50 8.53 -19.19
N HIS A 24 -18.06 7.62 -20.00
CA HIS A 24 -17.33 6.86 -21.02
C HIS A 24 -16.11 6.12 -20.46
N SER A 25 -16.14 5.77 -19.18
CA SER A 25 -15.11 4.99 -18.50
C SER A 25 -15.57 3.55 -18.25
N VAL A 26 -14.60 2.64 -18.07
CA VAL A 26 -14.88 1.22 -17.86
C VAL A 26 -14.41 0.81 -16.48
N MET A 27 -15.16 -0.06 -15.83
CA MET A 27 -14.72 -0.66 -14.58
C MET A 27 -13.59 -1.65 -14.85
N HIS A 28 -12.33 -1.21 -14.68
CA HIS A 28 -11.16 -2.04 -14.99
C HIS A 28 -10.84 -3.08 -13.92
N ASN A 29 -11.30 -2.87 -12.68
CA ASN A 29 -11.02 -3.75 -11.54
C ASN A 29 -12.24 -3.90 -10.64
N ARG A 30 -12.41 -5.09 -10.08
CA ARG A 30 -13.38 -5.33 -8.99
C ARG A 30 -12.98 -4.66 -7.67
N THR A 31 -11.75 -4.15 -7.56
CA THR A 31 -11.21 -3.52 -6.34
C THR A 31 -12.02 -2.30 -5.89
N ASP A 32 -12.63 -1.57 -6.81
CA ASP A 32 -13.44 -0.40 -6.49
C ASP A 32 -14.75 -0.77 -5.77
N VAL A 33 -15.18 -2.02 -5.89
CA VAL A 33 -16.41 -2.55 -5.31
C VAL A 33 -16.17 -3.68 -4.30
N ASP A 34 -14.96 -3.84 -3.80
CA ASP A 34 -14.64 -4.83 -2.77
C ASP A 34 -15.26 -4.51 -1.41
N THR A 35 -15.49 -3.22 -1.12
CA THR A 35 -16.12 -2.73 0.11
C THR A 35 -17.00 -1.52 -0.18
N ALA A 36 -18.04 -1.31 0.65
CA ALA A 36 -18.91 -0.14 0.53
C ALA A 36 -18.13 1.19 0.56
N GLN A 37 -17.10 1.31 1.42
CA GLN A 37 -16.26 2.51 1.50
C GLN A 37 -15.52 2.80 0.18
N ARG A 38 -15.01 1.76 -0.49
CA ARG A 38 -14.35 1.91 -1.80
C ARG A 38 -15.33 2.27 -2.89
N ALA A 39 -16.50 1.61 -2.91
CA ALA A 39 -17.55 1.92 -3.87
C ALA A 39 -18.03 3.39 -3.71
N ILE A 40 -18.27 3.85 -2.48
CA ILE A 40 -18.61 5.25 -2.19
C ILE A 40 -17.50 6.19 -2.71
N ARG A 41 -16.24 5.88 -2.44
CA ARG A 41 -15.12 6.72 -2.92
C ARG A 41 -15.04 6.75 -4.45
N ALA A 42 -15.26 5.63 -5.12
CA ALA A 42 -15.29 5.58 -6.57
C ALA A 42 -16.46 6.38 -7.15
N ILE A 43 -17.65 6.30 -6.54
CA ILE A 43 -18.81 7.12 -6.91
C ILE A 43 -18.52 8.62 -6.76
N GLU A 44 -17.91 9.03 -5.64
CA GLU A 44 -17.50 10.43 -5.43
C GLU A 44 -16.60 10.94 -6.55
N ILE A 45 -15.61 10.14 -6.95
CA ILE A 45 -14.65 10.48 -8.01
C ILE A 45 -15.36 10.60 -9.36
N GLU A 46 -16.20 9.62 -9.73
CA GLU A 46 -16.88 9.62 -11.01
C GLU A 46 -17.94 10.76 -11.09
N THR A 47 -18.62 11.05 -9.99
CA THR A 47 -19.54 12.20 -9.90
C THR A 47 -18.79 13.51 -10.09
N TYR A 48 -17.66 13.67 -9.40
CA TYR A 48 -16.82 14.88 -9.56
C TYR A 48 -16.32 15.04 -11.00
N ASN A 49 -15.89 13.96 -11.65
CA ASN A 49 -15.41 13.99 -13.03
C ASN A 49 -16.52 14.38 -14.03
N LEU A 50 -17.78 13.97 -13.77
CA LEU A 50 -18.94 14.37 -14.59
C LEU A 50 -19.28 15.86 -14.43
N GLU A 51 -19.19 16.39 -13.21
CA GLU A 51 -19.48 17.78 -12.91
C GLU A 51 -18.34 18.73 -13.35
N HIS A 52 -17.11 18.20 -13.39
CA HIS A 52 -15.92 18.93 -13.75
C HIS A 52 -15.20 18.22 -14.90
N PRO A 53 -15.78 18.23 -16.12
CA PRO A 53 -15.10 17.64 -17.26
C PRO A 53 -13.75 18.33 -17.39
N THR A 54 -12.68 17.58 -17.14
CA THR A 54 -11.33 18.08 -17.33
C THR A 54 -11.18 18.44 -18.80
N ASP A 55 -10.92 19.72 -19.08
CA ASP A 55 -10.27 20.09 -20.32
C ASP A 55 -9.17 19.06 -20.56
N ASN A 56 -9.10 18.50 -21.76
CA ASN A 56 -8.08 17.52 -22.18
C ASN A 56 -6.67 18.15 -22.12
N ARG A 57 -6.31 18.78 -21.01
CA ARG A 57 -4.94 19.15 -20.69
C ARG A 57 -4.19 17.87 -20.41
N THR A 58 -3.77 17.22 -21.49
CA THR A 58 -2.74 16.20 -21.37
C THR A 58 -1.59 16.83 -20.60
N LEU A 59 -1.34 16.31 -19.39
CA LEU A 59 -0.11 16.63 -18.69
C LEU A 59 1.05 16.39 -19.66
N PRO A 60 2.04 17.26 -19.71
CA PRO A 60 3.20 17.02 -20.55
C PRO A 60 3.75 15.62 -20.22
N PRO A 61 4.23 14.88 -21.22
CA PRO A 61 4.81 13.56 -20.96
C PRO A 61 5.95 13.73 -19.94
N ILE A 62 5.84 12.98 -18.84
CA ILE A 62 6.88 12.95 -17.82
C ILE A 62 7.82 11.82 -18.22
N ASP A 63 9.05 12.17 -18.57
CA ASP A 63 10.12 11.19 -18.74
C ASP A 63 10.53 10.69 -17.34
N SER A 64 10.26 9.43 -17.06
CA SER A 64 10.44 8.85 -15.74
C SER A 64 11.32 7.61 -15.78
N VAL A 65 12.31 7.55 -14.91
CA VAL A 65 13.16 6.39 -14.68
C VAL A 65 12.69 5.67 -13.43
N ILE A 66 12.37 4.40 -13.54
CA ILE A 66 11.89 3.59 -12.43
C ILE A 66 13.03 2.69 -11.97
N ILE A 67 13.50 2.91 -10.74
CA ILE A 67 14.54 2.10 -10.12
C ILE A 67 13.88 1.12 -9.15
N GLY A 68 14.17 -0.17 -9.31
CA GLY A 68 13.80 -1.22 -8.37
C GLY A 68 15.01 -1.67 -7.56
N VAL A 69 14.82 -1.90 -6.26
CA VAL A 69 15.85 -2.50 -5.41
C VAL A 69 15.44 -3.94 -5.14
N ASP A 70 16.20 -4.89 -5.66
CA ASP A 70 15.95 -6.34 -5.45
C ASP A 70 16.92 -6.95 -4.45
N ILE A 71 16.47 -8.01 -3.84
CA ILE A 71 17.24 -8.83 -2.91
C ILE A 71 16.74 -10.27 -3.02
N ASN A 72 17.65 -11.24 -2.96
CA ASN A 72 17.23 -12.62 -2.98
C ASN A 72 16.25 -12.96 -1.84
N ARG A 73 15.44 -13.99 -2.05
CA ARG A 73 14.34 -14.34 -1.15
C ARG A 73 14.78 -14.64 0.29
N GLU A 74 15.89 -15.35 0.44
CA GLU A 74 16.39 -15.79 1.76
C GLU A 74 16.88 -14.60 2.58
N GLU A 75 17.71 -13.75 1.97
CA GLU A 75 18.20 -12.53 2.59
C GLU A 75 17.08 -11.56 2.93
N ARG A 76 16.08 -11.42 2.07
CA ARG A 76 14.91 -10.61 2.35
C ARG A 76 14.16 -11.11 3.57
N ARG A 77 13.94 -12.44 3.68
CA ARG A 77 13.28 -13.04 4.85
C ARG A 77 14.08 -12.80 6.12
N ARG A 78 15.38 -13.04 6.07
CA ARG A 78 16.28 -12.81 7.21
C ARG A 78 16.24 -11.35 7.68
N LYS A 79 16.35 -10.39 6.76
CA LYS A 79 16.30 -8.96 7.08
C LYS A 79 14.93 -8.53 7.65
N ILE A 80 13.83 -9.07 7.13
CA ILE A 80 12.48 -8.81 7.68
C ILE A 80 12.40 -9.27 9.13
N THR A 81 12.76 -10.51 9.42
CA THR A 81 12.74 -11.06 10.79
C THR A 81 13.63 -10.27 11.73
N GLN A 82 14.86 -9.95 11.29
CA GLN A 82 15.82 -9.18 12.08
C GLN A 82 15.28 -7.77 12.39
N ARG A 83 14.76 -7.06 11.39
CA ARG A 83 14.17 -5.74 11.57
C ARG A 83 12.96 -5.76 12.52
N LEU A 84 12.09 -6.76 12.38
CA LEU A 84 10.94 -6.90 13.27
C LEU A 84 11.39 -7.06 14.73
N LYS A 85 12.36 -7.94 15.01
CA LYS A 85 12.92 -8.13 16.34
C LYS A 85 13.48 -6.80 16.90
N GLN A 86 14.33 -6.15 16.11
CA GLN A 86 14.92 -4.87 16.49
C GLN A 86 13.85 -3.81 16.81
N ARG A 87 12.82 -3.65 15.98
CA ARG A 87 11.73 -2.69 16.22
C ARG A 87 10.95 -2.97 17.50
N LEU A 88 10.75 -4.25 17.82
CA LEU A 88 10.09 -4.61 19.08
C LEU A 88 10.98 -4.30 20.29
N GLU A 89 12.30 -4.56 20.19
CA GLU A 89 13.29 -4.23 21.22
C GLU A 89 13.45 -2.71 21.42
N GLU A 90 13.34 -1.93 20.34
CA GLU A 90 13.40 -0.46 20.34
C GLU A 90 12.15 0.22 20.92
N GLY A 91 11.14 -0.55 21.37
CA GLY A 91 9.99 -0.03 22.09
C GLY A 91 8.71 0.15 21.27
N MET A 92 8.54 -0.56 20.16
CA MET A 92 7.30 -0.51 19.36
C MET A 92 6.05 -0.82 20.21
N VAL A 93 6.15 -1.72 21.19
CA VAL A 93 5.04 -2.05 22.09
C VAL A 93 4.69 -0.86 22.98
N ASP A 94 5.69 -0.17 23.49
CA ASP A 94 5.49 0.99 24.37
C ASP A 94 4.96 2.20 23.60
N GLU A 95 5.35 2.36 22.34
CA GLU A 95 4.76 3.35 21.42
C GLU A 95 3.24 3.16 21.31
N ILE A 96 2.79 1.93 21.07
CA ILE A 96 1.35 1.62 20.96
C ILE A 96 0.62 1.85 22.31
N ARG A 97 1.21 1.46 23.44
CA ARG A 97 0.63 1.74 24.76
C ARG A 97 0.42 3.22 24.98
N GLN A 98 1.44 4.05 24.70
CA GLN A 98 1.35 5.49 24.85
C GLN A 98 0.27 6.11 23.95
N LEU A 99 0.06 5.61 22.74
CA LEU A 99 -1.00 6.09 21.85
C LEU A 99 -2.39 5.75 22.41
N LEU A 100 -2.57 4.55 22.94
CA LEU A 100 -3.81 4.14 23.61
C LEU A 100 -4.07 4.96 24.87
N ASP A 101 -3.05 5.19 25.70
CA ASP A 101 -3.14 6.01 26.93
C ASP A 101 -3.50 7.48 26.63
N ARG A 102 -3.14 7.98 25.44
CA ARG A 102 -3.57 9.30 24.94
C ARG A 102 -5.00 9.31 24.40
N GLY A 103 -5.73 8.20 24.48
CA GLY A 103 -7.11 8.10 24.08
C GLY A 103 -7.35 7.79 22.60
N ILE A 104 -6.34 7.36 21.86
CA ILE A 104 -6.54 6.89 20.48
C ILE A 104 -7.26 5.54 20.53
N ALA A 105 -8.39 5.43 19.86
CA ALA A 105 -9.18 4.20 19.83
C ALA A 105 -8.38 3.05 19.19
N PRO A 106 -8.44 1.82 19.76
CA PRO A 106 -7.73 0.65 19.20
C PRO A 106 -8.04 0.39 17.72
N GLU A 107 -9.26 0.62 17.29
CA GLU A 107 -9.71 0.42 15.91
C GLU A 107 -8.94 1.30 14.93
N ASN A 108 -8.62 2.52 15.32
CA ASN A 108 -7.82 3.44 14.50
C ASN A 108 -6.39 2.93 14.33
N LEU A 109 -5.78 2.41 15.39
CA LEU A 109 -4.43 1.84 15.33
C LEU A 109 -4.42 0.54 14.50
N ILE A 110 -5.41 -0.33 14.66
CA ILE A 110 -5.56 -1.56 13.88
C ILE A 110 -5.67 -1.26 12.38
N TYR A 111 -6.30 -0.14 12.01
CA TYR A 111 -6.44 0.29 10.61
C TYR A 111 -5.13 0.84 10.01
N TYR A 112 -4.19 1.30 10.83
CA TYR A 112 -3.02 2.08 10.39
C TYR A 112 -1.93 1.26 9.67
N GLY A 113 -1.90 -0.05 9.83
CA GLY A 113 -0.93 -0.93 9.15
C GLY A 113 -0.66 -2.22 9.90
N LEU A 114 0.23 -3.05 9.34
CA LEU A 114 0.46 -4.40 9.88
C LEU A 114 1.01 -4.36 11.31
N GLU A 115 2.08 -3.60 11.53
CA GLU A 115 2.74 -3.51 12.83
C GLU A 115 1.76 -2.99 13.88
N TYR A 116 1.09 -1.88 13.59
CA TYR A 116 0.09 -1.27 14.48
C TYR A 116 -1.05 -2.23 14.79
N LYS A 117 -1.55 -2.96 13.79
CA LYS A 117 -2.62 -3.93 13.97
C LYS A 117 -2.24 -5.00 14.99
N PHE A 118 -1.19 -5.76 14.71
CA PHE A 118 -0.84 -6.91 15.52
C PHE A 118 -0.34 -6.54 16.91
N VAL A 119 0.43 -5.45 17.02
CA VAL A 119 0.91 -4.96 18.33
C VAL A 119 -0.24 -4.38 19.15
N THR A 120 -1.21 -3.67 18.56
CA THR A 120 -2.41 -3.22 19.27
C THR A 120 -3.22 -4.41 19.78
N GLU A 121 -3.46 -5.43 18.95
CA GLU A 121 -4.18 -6.65 19.36
C GLU A 121 -3.50 -7.35 20.55
N TYR A 122 -2.18 -7.35 20.61
CA TYR A 122 -1.42 -7.83 21.76
C TYR A 122 -1.61 -6.92 23.00
N VAL A 123 -1.43 -5.62 22.86
CA VAL A 123 -1.51 -4.67 23.98
C VAL A 123 -2.89 -4.66 24.63
N ILE A 124 -3.97 -4.82 23.86
CA ILE A 124 -5.35 -4.93 24.39
C ILE A 124 -5.72 -6.37 24.83
N GLY A 125 -4.75 -7.29 24.87
CA GLY A 125 -4.93 -8.63 25.43
C GLY A 125 -5.67 -9.63 24.54
N LYS A 126 -5.81 -9.36 23.22
CA LYS A 126 -6.46 -10.29 22.28
C LYS A 126 -5.56 -11.47 21.86
N THR A 127 -4.25 -11.34 22.01
CA THR A 127 -3.28 -12.36 21.62
C THR A 127 -2.07 -12.35 22.54
N SER A 128 -1.29 -13.45 22.59
CA SER A 128 -0.01 -13.47 23.30
C SER A 128 1.09 -12.78 22.50
N TYR A 129 2.22 -12.46 23.16
CA TYR A 129 3.37 -11.86 22.49
C TYR A 129 3.95 -12.79 21.40
N GLU A 130 4.07 -14.07 21.69
CA GLU A 130 4.59 -15.08 20.74
C GLU A 130 3.71 -15.19 19.51
N GLU A 131 2.39 -15.21 19.72
CA GLU A 131 1.43 -15.30 18.61
C GLU A 131 1.40 -13.99 17.80
N MET A 132 1.44 -12.83 18.44
CA MET A 132 1.58 -11.53 17.80
C MET A 132 2.82 -11.48 16.90
N PHE A 133 3.99 -11.86 17.46
CA PHE A 133 5.25 -11.89 16.68
C PHE A 133 5.14 -12.81 15.46
N ARG A 134 4.66 -14.05 15.67
CA ARG A 134 4.50 -15.04 14.59
C ARG A 134 3.58 -14.56 13.49
N GLN A 135 2.41 -14.03 13.84
CA GLN A 135 1.41 -13.55 12.88
C GLN A 135 1.91 -12.32 12.13
N LEU A 136 2.53 -11.38 12.83
CA LEU A 136 3.10 -10.16 12.22
C LEU A 136 4.22 -10.52 11.25
N GLU A 137 5.14 -11.40 11.62
CA GLU A 137 6.21 -11.87 10.75
C GLU A 137 5.66 -12.48 9.45
N ILE A 138 4.67 -13.37 9.56
CA ILE A 138 4.00 -13.99 8.40
C ILE A 138 3.36 -12.90 7.52
N ALA A 139 2.66 -11.95 8.14
CA ALA A 139 1.97 -10.88 7.41
C ALA A 139 2.95 -9.98 6.63
N ILE A 140 4.10 -9.63 7.22
CA ILE A 140 5.16 -8.86 6.56
C ILE A 140 5.75 -9.65 5.38
N HIS A 141 6.02 -10.94 5.54
CA HIS A 141 6.49 -11.80 4.45
C HIS A 141 5.49 -11.88 3.29
N GLN A 142 4.20 -12.01 3.60
CA GLN A 142 3.14 -11.98 2.59
C GLN A 142 3.04 -10.62 1.90
N PHE A 143 3.20 -9.53 2.64
CA PHE A 143 3.21 -8.19 2.08
C PHE A 143 4.37 -8.00 1.10
N ALA A 144 5.58 -8.39 1.47
CA ALA A 144 6.75 -8.35 0.60
C ALA A 144 6.56 -9.21 -0.69
N LYS A 145 5.91 -10.37 -0.58
CA LYS A 145 5.55 -11.18 -1.75
C LYS A 145 4.57 -10.44 -2.68
N ARG A 146 3.55 -9.77 -2.12
CA ARG A 146 2.59 -8.97 -2.91
C ARG A 146 3.26 -7.80 -3.62
N GLN A 147 4.21 -7.12 -2.98
CA GLN A 147 4.99 -6.05 -3.61
C GLN A 147 5.73 -6.55 -4.87
N MET A 148 6.42 -7.69 -4.79
CA MET A 148 7.10 -8.28 -5.95
C MET A 148 6.12 -8.70 -7.06
N THR A 149 4.93 -9.19 -6.71
CA THR A 149 3.87 -9.49 -7.69
C THR A 149 3.39 -8.22 -8.39
N TRP A 150 3.28 -7.12 -7.66
CA TRP A 150 2.93 -5.81 -8.21
C TRP A 150 3.98 -5.30 -9.19
N PHE A 151 5.26 -5.33 -8.84
CA PHE A 151 6.35 -4.90 -9.73
C PHE A 151 6.42 -5.72 -11.01
N ARG A 152 6.31 -7.04 -10.92
CA ARG A 152 6.19 -7.90 -12.11
C ARG A 152 4.95 -7.59 -12.94
N GLY A 153 3.88 -7.14 -12.31
CA GLY A 153 2.68 -6.63 -12.97
C GLY A 153 2.95 -5.33 -13.73
N MET A 154 3.78 -4.44 -13.20
CA MET A 154 4.21 -3.22 -13.91
C MET A 154 5.01 -3.57 -15.17
N GLU A 155 6.01 -4.46 -15.07
CA GLU A 155 6.81 -4.91 -16.20
C GLU A 155 5.94 -5.52 -17.32
N ARG A 156 4.96 -6.38 -16.96
CA ARG A 156 4.02 -6.94 -17.94
C ARG A 156 3.14 -5.89 -18.63
N ARG A 157 2.94 -4.73 -18.00
CA ARG A 157 2.21 -3.58 -18.59
C ARG A 157 3.12 -2.66 -19.39
N GLY A 158 4.40 -3.01 -19.58
CA GLY A 158 5.33 -2.27 -20.41
C GLY A 158 6.19 -1.23 -19.65
N PHE A 159 6.12 -1.18 -18.33
CA PHE A 159 7.04 -0.34 -17.56
C PHE A 159 8.40 -1.00 -17.47
N THR A 160 9.46 -0.25 -17.76
CA THR A 160 10.83 -0.69 -17.54
C THR A 160 11.23 -0.39 -16.10
N ILE A 161 11.61 -1.42 -15.35
CA ILE A 161 12.16 -1.28 -14.01
C ILE A 161 13.64 -1.65 -14.07
N HIS A 162 14.51 -0.72 -13.71
CA HIS A 162 15.96 -0.96 -13.63
C HIS A 162 16.27 -1.51 -12.23
N TRP A 163 16.55 -2.80 -12.16
CA TRP A 163 16.81 -3.48 -10.90
C TRP A 163 18.27 -3.34 -10.48
N ILE A 164 18.49 -2.92 -9.22
CA ILE A 164 19.81 -2.89 -8.57
C ILE A 164 19.81 -3.81 -7.35
N ASP A 165 20.98 -4.41 -7.06
CA ASP A 165 21.09 -5.32 -5.92
C ASP A 165 21.08 -4.54 -4.59
N ALA A 166 20.19 -4.93 -3.68
CA ALA A 166 20.13 -4.35 -2.33
C ALA A 166 21.41 -4.59 -1.51
N LEU A 167 22.20 -5.58 -1.86
CA LEU A 167 23.45 -5.96 -1.14
C LEU A 167 24.67 -5.19 -1.62
N ASP A 168 24.58 -4.51 -2.77
CA ASP A 168 25.67 -3.66 -3.24
C ASP A 168 26.00 -2.57 -2.22
N PRO A 169 27.27 -2.11 -2.16
CA PRO A 169 27.63 -0.92 -1.39
C PRO A 169 26.83 0.30 -1.82
N MET A 170 26.56 1.22 -0.87
CA MET A 170 25.72 2.39 -1.14
C MET A 170 26.27 3.24 -2.31
N ASP A 171 27.58 3.48 -2.33
CA ASP A 171 28.22 4.29 -3.38
C ASP A 171 28.05 3.64 -4.76
N SER A 172 28.15 2.31 -4.83
CA SER A 172 27.91 1.56 -6.07
C SER A 172 26.44 1.69 -6.54
N LYS A 173 25.48 1.59 -5.63
CA LYS A 173 24.06 1.79 -5.94
C LYS A 173 23.78 3.20 -6.44
N VAL A 174 24.35 4.21 -5.78
CA VAL A 174 24.20 5.60 -6.20
C VAL A 174 24.79 5.80 -7.59
N ALA A 175 26.00 5.31 -7.85
CA ALA A 175 26.64 5.41 -9.16
C ALA A 175 25.80 4.75 -10.27
N GLN A 176 25.26 3.54 -10.02
CA GLN A 176 24.38 2.85 -10.96
C GLN A 176 23.09 3.66 -11.23
N ILE A 177 22.48 4.24 -10.20
CA ILE A 177 21.26 5.07 -10.36
C ILE A 177 21.54 6.31 -11.19
N MET A 178 22.64 7.00 -10.91
CA MET A 178 23.03 8.20 -11.67
C MET A 178 23.30 7.89 -13.14
N ASP A 179 23.98 6.78 -13.43
CA ASP A 179 24.22 6.32 -14.80
C ASP A 179 22.89 6.01 -15.54
N ILE A 180 22.00 5.24 -14.90
CA ILE A 180 20.69 4.90 -15.47
C ILE A 180 19.82 6.14 -15.70
N ALA A 181 19.89 7.11 -14.80
CA ALA A 181 19.13 8.36 -14.89
C ALA A 181 19.80 9.43 -15.77
N HIS A 182 20.99 9.15 -16.34
CA HIS A 182 21.81 10.10 -17.10
C HIS A 182 22.12 11.40 -16.35
N ILE A 183 22.25 11.31 -15.01
CA ILE A 183 22.64 12.43 -14.14
C ILE A 183 24.16 12.43 -14.00
N GLN A 184 24.81 13.51 -14.45
CA GLN A 184 26.24 13.70 -14.19
C GLN A 184 26.44 14.23 -12.77
N PRO A 185 27.49 13.78 -12.06
CA PRO A 185 27.81 14.26 -10.71
C PRO A 185 28.19 15.73 -10.66
#